data_dd877317b7a6cc9918ac45f9d353a169
#
_entry.id   dd877317b7a6cc9918ac45f9d353a169
#
_cell.length_a   1.000
_cell.length_b   1.000
_cell.length_c   1.000
_cell.angle_alpha   90.00
_cell.angle_beta   90.00
_cell.angle_gamma   90.00
#
_symmetry.space_group_name_H-M   'P 1'
#
loop_
_entity.id
_entity.type
_entity.pdbx_description
1 polymer ?
#
loop_
_entity_poly.entity_id
_entity_poly.type
_entity_poly.pdbx_seq_one_letter_code
_entity_poly.pdbx_strand_id
1 'polypeptide(L)' 'MKETIIKVEGMVCNGCENRVQNALKNIDGVESVVADHVTGTVTVTSKNEVAESTIKDIIEDIGFEVKEK' A
#
# COMPACT_ATOMS: atom_id res chain seq x y z
N MET A 1 -8.59 12.17 -8.96
CA MET A 1 -7.93 11.00 -8.42
C MET A 1 -6.78 11.41 -7.53
N LYS A 2 -6.55 10.67 -6.49
CA LYS A 2 -5.54 11.02 -5.53
C LYS A 2 -4.50 9.92 -5.43
N GLU A 3 -3.25 10.31 -5.37
CA GLU A 3 -2.13 9.37 -5.30
C GLU A 3 -1.47 9.48 -3.93
N THR A 4 -1.28 8.36 -3.28
CA THR A 4 -0.63 8.32 -1.97
C THR A 4 0.55 7.38 -2.06
N ILE A 5 1.71 7.85 -1.65
CA ILE A 5 2.91 7.03 -1.68
C ILE A 5 3.33 6.75 -0.24
N ILE A 6 3.51 5.47 0.06
CA ILE A 6 3.84 5.03 1.41
C ILE A 6 5.06 4.13 1.35
N LYS A 7 6.00 4.33 2.25
CA LYS A 7 7.16 3.47 2.34
C LYS A 7 6.86 2.30 3.26
N VAL A 8 7.19 1.10 2.80
CA VAL A 8 6.89 -0.13 3.52
C VAL A 8 8.15 -0.93 3.69
N GLU A 9 8.39 -1.40 4.92
CA GLU A 9 9.52 -2.27 5.21
C GLU A 9 9.09 -3.71 5.24
N GLY A 10 9.99 -4.61 4.87
CA GLY A 10 9.70 -6.02 4.87
C GLY A 10 9.23 -6.55 3.53
N MET A 11 9.01 -5.66 2.58
CA MET A 11 8.59 -6.05 1.25
C MET A 11 9.83 -6.33 0.43
N VAL A 12 10.16 -7.60 0.29
CA VAL A 12 11.45 -7.96 -0.32
C VAL A 12 11.31 -8.85 -1.57
N CYS A 13 10.10 -9.17 -1.98
CA CYS A 13 9.90 -10.03 -3.14
C CYS A 13 8.57 -9.73 -3.80
N ASN A 14 8.39 -10.33 -4.99
CA ASN A 14 7.16 -10.13 -5.75
C ASN A 14 5.93 -10.60 -5.01
N GLY A 15 6.06 -11.68 -4.25
CA GLY A 15 4.95 -12.18 -3.47
C GLY A 15 4.48 -11.16 -2.44
N CYS A 16 5.41 -10.44 -1.86
CA CYS A 16 5.07 -9.39 -0.91
C CYS A 16 4.34 -8.26 -1.60
N GLU A 17 4.79 -7.89 -2.80
CA GLU A 17 4.11 -6.85 -3.56
C GLU A 17 2.66 -7.24 -3.84
N ASN A 18 2.46 -8.47 -4.27
CA ASN A 18 1.11 -8.94 -4.58
C ASN A 18 0.23 -8.92 -3.36
N ARG A 19 0.77 -9.32 -2.22
CA ARG A 19 0.00 -9.34 -0.99
C ARG A 19 -0.46 -7.94 -0.61
N VAL A 20 0.43 -6.97 -0.69
CA VAL A 20 0.09 -5.59 -0.38
C VAL A 20 -0.94 -5.06 -1.36
N GLN A 21 -0.71 -5.31 -2.65
CA GLN A 21 -1.64 -4.82 -3.67
C GLN A 21 -3.03 -5.39 -3.49
N ASN A 22 -3.12 -6.69 -3.24
CA ASN A 22 -4.42 -7.32 -3.07
C ASN A 22 -5.15 -6.79 -1.83
N ALA A 23 -4.42 -6.60 -0.76
CA ALA A 23 -5.02 -6.11 0.47
C ALA A 23 -5.55 -4.70 0.29
N LEU A 24 -4.78 -3.84 -0.37
CA LEU A 24 -5.18 -2.44 -0.53
C LEU A 24 -6.26 -2.27 -1.58
N LYS A 25 -6.29 -3.13 -2.59
CA LYS A 25 -7.32 -3.05 -3.61
C LYS A 25 -8.71 -3.29 -3.06
N ASN A 26 -8.81 -3.94 -1.91
CA ASN A 26 -10.09 -4.20 -1.29
C ASN A 26 -10.69 -2.98 -0.60
N ILE A 27 -9.95 -1.90 -0.51
CA ILE A 27 -10.45 -0.68 0.12
C ILE A 27 -11.37 0.04 -0.84
N ASP A 28 -12.54 0.42 -0.34
CA ASP A 28 -13.48 1.21 -1.13
C ASP A 28 -12.85 2.52 -1.56
N GLY A 29 -12.99 2.84 -2.83
CA GLY A 29 -12.45 4.09 -3.35
C GLY A 29 -11.08 3.96 -3.97
N VAL A 30 -10.40 2.85 -3.74
CA VAL A 30 -9.08 2.64 -4.32
C VAL A 30 -9.24 2.15 -5.75
N GLU A 31 -8.57 2.83 -6.67
CA GLU A 31 -8.63 2.47 -8.08
C GLU A 31 -7.52 1.52 -8.46
N SER A 32 -6.32 1.81 -8.02
CA SER A 32 -5.20 0.93 -8.32
C SER A 32 -4.13 1.06 -7.26
N VAL A 33 -3.31 0.03 -7.17
CA VAL A 33 -2.22 -0.02 -6.20
C VAL A 33 -1.00 -0.54 -6.92
N VAL A 34 0.12 0.14 -6.76
CA VAL A 34 1.40 -0.31 -7.31
C VAL A 34 2.38 -0.44 -6.18
N ALA A 35 2.92 -1.63 -6.00
CA ALA A 35 3.91 -1.88 -4.96
C ALA A 35 5.25 -2.19 -5.62
N ASP A 36 6.32 -1.64 -5.07
CA ASP A 36 7.65 -1.82 -5.61
C ASP A 36 8.56 -2.27 -4.47
N HIS A 37 9.03 -3.52 -4.55
CA HIS A 37 9.88 -4.04 -3.49
C HIS A 37 11.31 -3.56 -3.60
N VAL A 38 11.71 -3.07 -4.76
CA VAL A 38 13.07 -2.58 -4.93
C VAL A 38 13.28 -1.29 -4.14
N THR A 39 12.33 -0.39 -4.23
CA THR A 39 12.39 0.87 -3.49
C THR A 39 11.67 0.80 -2.16
N GLY A 40 10.85 -0.25 -1.96
CA GLY A 40 10.08 -0.38 -0.74
C GLY A 40 8.91 0.59 -0.66
N THR A 41 8.35 0.99 -1.79
CA THR A 41 7.26 1.96 -1.80
C THR A 41 5.99 1.36 -2.36
N VAL A 42 4.88 1.87 -1.88
CA VAL A 42 3.56 1.49 -2.37
C VAL A 42 2.83 2.76 -2.79
N THR A 43 2.37 2.78 -4.03
CA THR A 43 1.61 3.91 -4.55
C THR A 43 0.15 3.49 -4.67
N VAL A 44 -0.72 4.23 -4.02
CA VAL A 44 -2.15 3.94 -4.04
C VAL A 44 -2.86 5.07 -4.78
N THR A 45 -3.59 4.72 -5.82
CA THR A 45 -4.39 5.68 -6.57
C THR A 45 -5.85 5.45 -6.22
N SER A 46 -6.53 6.50 -5.78
CA SER A 46 -7.92 6.38 -5.37
C SER A 46 -8.76 7.45 -6.03
N LYS A 47 -10.04 7.13 -6.24
CA LYS A 47 -10.99 8.09 -6.78
C LYS A 47 -11.40 9.10 -5.73
N ASN A 48 -11.56 8.63 -4.51
CA ASN A 48 -11.95 9.48 -3.39
C ASN A 48 -10.80 9.56 -2.43
N GLU A 49 -10.93 10.46 -1.48
CA GLU A 49 -9.91 10.57 -0.46
C GLU A 49 -9.97 9.37 0.47
N VAL A 50 -8.92 8.60 0.49
CA VAL A 50 -8.80 7.46 1.39
C VAL A 50 -7.81 7.84 2.48
N ALA A 51 -8.17 7.60 3.73
CA ALA A 51 -7.30 7.96 4.83
C ALA A 51 -6.02 7.14 4.79
N GLU A 52 -4.90 7.81 4.98
CA GLU A 52 -3.62 7.12 5.05
C GLU A 52 -3.60 6.11 6.19
N SER A 53 -4.27 6.43 7.29
CA SER A 53 -4.33 5.50 8.41
C SER A 53 -4.91 4.17 8.02
N THR A 54 -5.96 4.18 7.19
CA THR A 54 -6.58 2.95 6.73
C THR A 54 -5.58 2.13 5.93
N ILE A 55 -4.83 2.78 5.06
CA ILE A 55 -3.83 2.08 4.26
C ILE A 55 -2.74 1.50 5.14
N LYS A 56 -2.26 2.28 6.09
CA LYS A 56 -1.23 1.80 7.01
C LYS A 56 -1.71 0.65 7.85
N ASP A 57 -2.93 0.74 8.35
CA ASP A 57 -3.51 -0.32 9.18
C ASP A 57 -3.53 -1.64 8.42
N ILE A 58 -3.94 -1.59 7.17
CA ILE A 58 -4.03 -2.80 6.37
C ILE A 58 -2.64 -3.37 6.10
N ILE A 59 -1.69 -2.51 5.80
CA ILE A 59 -0.32 -2.97 5.56
C ILE A 59 0.25 -3.64 6.80
N GLU A 60 0.02 -3.06 7.95
CA GLU A 60 0.49 -3.65 9.20
C GLU A 60 -0.23 -4.94 9.53
N ASP A 61 -1.50 -4.99 9.18
CA ASP A 61 -2.32 -6.17 9.47
C ASP A 61 -1.81 -7.40 8.72
N ILE A 62 -1.27 -7.22 7.54
CA ILE A 62 -0.74 -8.33 6.76
C ILE A 62 0.71 -8.64 7.08
N GLY A 63 1.29 -7.95 8.06
CA GLY A 63 2.60 -8.29 8.58
C GLY A 63 3.75 -7.42 8.12
N PHE A 64 3.48 -6.33 7.46
CA PHE A 64 4.53 -5.41 7.02
C PHE A 64 4.57 -4.18 7.91
N GLU A 65 5.67 -3.44 7.84
CA GLU A 65 5.82 -2.21 8.61
C GLU A 65 5.76 -1.02 7.69
N VAL A 66 5.05 0.01 8.12
CA VAL A 66 5.00 1.25 7.38
C VAL A 66 6.10 2.16 7.88
N LYS A 67 6.96 2.56 6.95
CA LYS A 67 8.04 3.47 7.26
C LYS A 67 7.68 4.82 6.70
N GLU A 68 7.00 5.63 7.47
CA GLU A 68 6.53 6.87 6.98
C GLU A 68 7.54 7.92 7.24
N LYS A 69 8.12 8.35 6.23
CA LYS A 69 9.08 9.30 6.17
C LYS A 69 9.58 9.85 7.22
#